data_320239f0ec147d195f08a8b8559dcbee
#
_entry.id   320239f0ec147d195f08a8b8559dcbee
#
_cell.length_a   1.000
_cell.length_b   1.000
_cell.length_c   1.000
_cell.angle_alpha   90.00
_cell.angle_beta   90.00
_cell.angle_gamma   90.00
#
_symmetry.space_group_name_H-M   'P 1'
#
loop_
_entity.id
_entity.type
_entity.pdbx_description
1 polymer ?
#
loop_
_entity_poly.entity_id
_entity_poly.type
_entity_poly.pdbx_seq_one_letter_code
_entity_poly.pdbx_strand_id
1 'polypeptide(L)'
;MTRLTIGERIILHLSRYDLLNDDPYNIPWDLTQDGIAASLRISRAHSSIELKKLREADKVVERQTHIKGGKVKRKSYTLTPSGMEDAKRLMEFAEKEGIDIMPMLDMKRCDPHTLLDSVDEGDRDALGIACVIRCSIPRADLPETSKPVIPVDVNGRVVLSDLVKENVLSVADEDMLRKWHSAAADYWLDNDDAQERLYHLVCSGRVKDACRLVINDSEKLINNMNDDLSDIMARLDVPDRHLIDVLPVKITVALESGDVEYAATMVGPLIEKDREIGLLYYADLEMKKGNHTKALDIIGSLSGTDRFEVRLRMAGALGYLGDVKGAIKILEEMKHNVISSGSVGGLDRIYVQMSAVSVASGDHDSSVAYLTKALGVTTEGGKKRIYGMLANSYDALGMKDKAKECSKKS
;
A
#
# COMPACT_ATOMS: atom_id res chain seq x y z
N MET A 1 44.08 -21.57 1.55
CA MET A 1 42.75 -21.23 1.04
C MET A 1 42.59 -19.73 1.11
N THR A 2 42.69 -19.05 0.00
CA THR A 2 42.49 -17.60 -0.12
C THR A 2 41.01 -17.33 0.09
N ARG A 3 40.65 -16.69 1.20
CA ARG A 3 39.24 -16.32 1.47
C ARG A 3 38.99 -14.90 0.99
N LEU A 4 37.90 -14.66 0.30
CA LEU A 4 37.41 -13.33 -0.04
C LEU A 4 37.12 -12.54 1.26
N THR A 5 37.58 -11.29 1.29
CA THR A 5 37.26 -10.34 2.37
C THR A 5 35.78 -9.97 2.34
N ILE A 6 35.27 -9.41 3.44
CA ILE A 6 33.88 -8.94 3.50
C ILE A 6 33.63 -7.85 2.44
N GLY A 7 34.59 -6.94 2.23
CA GLY A 7 34.48 -5.90 1.20
C GLY A 7 34.37 -6.47 -0.21
N GLU A 8 35.20 -7.46 -0.56
CA GLU A 8 35.13 -8.15 -1.85
C GLU A 8 33.80 -8.91 -2.04
N ARG A 9 33.27 -9.53 -0.97
CA ARG A 9 31.98 -10.18 -0.99
C ARG A 9 30.85 -9.18 -1.21
N ILE A 10 30.92 -7.97 -0.63
CA ILE A 10 29.96 -6.89 -0.86
C ILE A 10 30.01 -6.43 -2.32
N ILE A 11 31.21 -6.23 -2.89
CA ILE A 11 31.36 -5.84 -4.30
C ILE A 11 30.72 -6.89 -5.21
N LEU A 12 31.02 -8.18 -5.00
CA LEU A 12 30.39 -9.27 -5.76
C LEU A 12 28.88 -9.36 -5.57
N HIS A 13 28.37 -9.09 -4.36
CA HIS A 13 26.95 -9.03 -4.11
C HIS A 13 26.29 -7.90 -4.90
N LEU A 14 26.82 -6.69 -4.84
CA LEU A 14 26.27 -5.53 -5.52
C LEU A 14 26.36 -5.64 -7.05
N SER A 15 27.36 -6.32 -7.61
CA SER A 15 27.52 -6.51 -9.05
C SER A 15 26.37 -7.30 -9.71
N ARG A 16 25.57 -8.02 -8.92
CA ARG A 16 24.39 -8.76 -9.40
C ARG A 16 23.27 -7.83 -9.85
N TYR A 17 23.27 -6.61 -9.34
CA TYR A 17 22.21 -5.61 -9.51
C TYR A 17 22.56 -4.50 -10.51
N ASP A 18 23.65 -4.67 -11.24
CA ASP A 18 24.18 -3.69 -12.21
C ASP A 18 23.20 -3.39 -13.36
N LEU A 19 22.32 -4.35 -13.68
CA LEU A 19 21.35 -4.22 -14.75
C LEU A 19 19.98 -3.69 -14.31
N LEU A 20 19.82 -3.34 -13.02
CA LEU A 20 18.58 -2.73 -12.56
C LEU A 20 18.55 -1.28 -13.03
N ASN A 21 17.52 -0.95 -13.80
CA ASN A 21 17.23 0.43 -14.22
C ASN A 21 17.28 1.35 -13.00
N ASP A 22 17.82 2.55 -13.18
CA ASP A 22 17.94 3.63 -12.18
C ASP A 22 16.56 4.20 -11.76
N ASP A 23 15.57 3.34 -11.50
CA ASP A 23 14.29 3.77 -10.94
C ASP A 23 14.46 4.00 -9.43
N PRO A 24 14.50 5.28 -8.97
CA PRO A 24 14.73 5.62 -7.57
C PRO A 24 13.57 5.20 -6.65
N TYR A 25 12.46 4.73 -7.21
CA TYR A 25 11.25 4.34 -6.47
C TYR A 25 11.07 2.82 -6.34
N ASN A 26 11.95 2.02 -6.96
CA ASN A 26 11.81 0.56 -7.01
C ASN A 26 13.12 -0.17 -6.72
N ILE A 27 13.84 0.24 -5.69
CA ILE A 27 15.14 -0.34 -5.33
C ILE A 27 14.93 -1.61 -4.49
N PRO A 28 15.56 -2.76 -4.85
CA PRO A 28 15.53 -3.98 -4.04
C PRO A 28 16.06 -3.76 -2.62
N TRP A 29 15.44 -4.42 -1.65
CA TRP A 29 15.89 -4.40 -0.26
C TRP A 29 17.33 -4.90 -0.09
N ASP A 30 17.75 -5.85 -0.95
CA ASP A 30 19.10 -6.43 -0.99
C ASP A 30 20.22 -5.41 -1.20
N LEU A 31 19.90 -4.23 -1.74
CA LEU A 31 20.83 -3.11 -1.91
C LEU A 31 20.91 -2.21 -0.68
N THR A 32 20.10 -2.45 0.36
CA THR A 32 20.22 -1.74 1.63
C THR A 32 21.31 -2.33 2.51
N GLN A 33 21.78 -1.56 3.51
CA GLN A 33 22.73 -2.07 4.49
C GLN A 33 22.24 -3.36 5.18
N ASP A 34 20.96 -3.43 5.51
CA ASP A 34 20.33 -4.59 6.17
C ASP A 34 20.23 -5.77 5.20
N GLY A 35 19.85 -5.52 3.94
CA GLY A 35 19.78 -6.52 2.89
C GLY A 35 21.13 -7.12 2.56
N ILE A 36 22.17 -6.30 2.40
CA ILE A 36 23.56 -6.73 2.20
C ILE A 36 24.03 -7.60 3.37
N ALA A 37 23.75 -7.16 4.62
CA ALA A 37 24.15 -7.91 5.80
C ALA A 37 23.48 -9.29 5.86
N ALA A 38 22.19 -9.38 5.55
CA ALA A 38 21.44 -10.63 5.51
C ALA A 38 21.93 -11.55 4.40
N SER A 39 22.05 -11.04 3.16
CA SER A 39 22.49 -11.81 1.99
C SER A 39 23.88 -12.42 2.18
N LEU A 40 24.78 -11.69 2.81
CA LEU A 40 26.16 -12.16 3.05
C LEU A 40 26.35 -12.89 4.38
N ARG A 41 25.29 -13.01 5.19
CA ARG A 41 25.32 -13.59 6.53
C ARG A 41 26.40 -12.95 7.43
N ILE A 42 26.46 -11.62 7.42
CA ILE A 42 27.35 -10.82 8.27
C ILE A 42 26.53 -9.94 9.21
N SER A 43 27.16 -9.46 10.30
CA SER A 43 26.45 -8.52 11.17
C SER A 43 26.24 -7.17 10.48
N ARG A 44 25.18 -6.47 10.84
CA ARG A 44 24.89 -5.10 10.39
C ARG A 44 26.06 -4.14 10.66
N ALA A 45 26.75 -4.33 11.80
CA ALA A 45 27.92 -3.53 12.15
C ALA A 45 29.09 -3.74 11.16
N HIS A 46 29.38 -5.00 10.79
CA HIS A 46 30.38 -5.31 9.79
C HIS A 46 30.01 -4.76 8.41
N SER A 47 28.76 -4.92 7.98
CA SER A 47 28.27 -4.33 6.73
C SER A 47 28.47 -2.80 6.72
N SER A 48 28.12 -2.11 7.82
CA SER A 48 28.29 -0.66 7.94
C SER A 48 29.73 -0.20 7.80
N ILE A 49 30.66 -0.89 8.48
CA ILE A 49 32.09 -0.57 8.46
C ILE A 49 32.67 -0.75 7.05
N GLU A 50 32.38 -1.87 6.42
CA GLU A 50 32.92 -2.17 5.09
C GLU A 50 32.28 -1.28 3.99
N LEU A 51 30.98 -1.02 4.04
CA LEU A 51 30.32 -0.08 3.11
C LEU A 51 30.90 1.34 3.23
N LYS A 52 31.24 1.78 4.45
CA LYS A 52 31.93 3.06 4.65
C LYS A 52 33.28 3.07 3.98
N LYS A 53 34.12 2.03 4.17
CA LYS A 53 35.42 1.89 3.51
C LYS A 53 35.31 1.87 1.99
N LEU A 54 34.37 1.10 1.47
CA LEU A 54 34.15 1.00 0.01
C LEU A 54 33.69 2.33 -0.59
N ARG A 55 32.88 3.10 0.14
CA ARG A 55 32.49 4.45 -0.27
C ARG A 55 33.69 5.42 -0.26
N GLU A 56 34.53 5.39 0.78
CA GLU A 56 35.74 6.20 0.89
C GLU A 56 36.77 5.85 -0.20
N ALA A 57 36.76 4.60 -0.67
CA ALA A 57 37.57 4.11 -1.78
C ALA A 57 36.94 4.32 -3.17
N ASP A 58 35.81 5.04 -3.27
CA ASP A 58 35.07 5.30 -4.49
C ASP A 58 34.65 4.03 -5.24
N LYS A 59 34.33 2.95 -4.51
CA LYS A 59 33.84 1.68 -5.09
C LYS A 59 32.33 1.56 -5.05
N VAL A 60 31.67 2.28 -4.12
CA VAL A 60 30.25 2.21 -3.85
C VAL A 60 29.65 3.61 -3.69
N VAL A 61 28.48 3.83 -4.29
CA VAL A 61 27.67 5.04 -4.10
C VAL A 61 26.56 4.76 -3.09
N GLU A 62 26.39 5.64 -2.12
CA GLU A 62 25.26 5.66 -1.18
C GLU A 62 24.18 6.64 -1.68
N ARG A 63 22.94 6.20 -1.79
CA ARG A 63 21.78 7.03 -2.16
C ARG A 63 20.64 6.86 -1.15
N GLN A 64 19.80 7.88 -1.01
CA GLN A 64 18.53 7.78 -0.27
C GLN A 64 17.41 7.45 -1.27
N THR A 65 16.87 6.24 -1.19
CA THR A 65 15.91 5.73 -2.17
C THR A 65 14.70 5.11 -1.49
N HIS A 66 13.60 5.01 -2.20
CA HIS A 66 12.46 4.20 -1.79
C HIS A 66 12.76 2.73 -2.08
N ILE A 67 12.57 1.89 -1.08
CA ILE A 67 12.70 0.44 -1.25
C ILE A 67 11.36 -0.10 -1.72
N LYS A 68 11.38 -1.02 -2.66
CA LYS A 68 10.21 -1.71 -3.20
C LYS A 68 9.30 -2.18 -2.06
N GLY A 69 8.04 -1.73 -2.05
CA GLY A 69 7.07 -2.03 -0.99
C GLY A 69 7.26 -1.28 0.33
N GLY A 70 8.20 -0.32 0.42
CA GLY A 70 8.48 0.43 1.65
C GLY A 70 8.02 1.89 1.60
N LYS A 71 7.39 2.37 2.69
CA LYS A 71 6.93 3.77 2.82
C LYS A 71 8.04 4.76 3.21
N VAL A 72 9.23 4.28 3.59
CA VAL A 72 10.30 5.11 4.15
C VAL A 72 11.54 5.02 3.27
N LYS A 73 12.15 6.17 2.96
CA LYS A 73 13.46 6.20 2.29
C LYS A 73 14.52 5.55 3.15
N ARG A 74 15.31 4.67 2.54
CA ARG A 74 16.46 4.02 3.17
C ARG A 74 17.73 4.29 2.38
N LYS A 75 18.88 4.09 3.01
CA LYS A 75 20.15 4.10 2.33
C LYS A 75 20.27 2.84 1.47
N SER A 76 20.50 3.02 0.18
CA SER A 76 20.83 1.97 -0.77
C SER A 76 22.24 2.18 -1.32
N TYR A 77 22.84 1.10 -1.78
CA TYR A 77 24.25 1.07 -2.22
C TYR A 77 24.31 0.43 -3.61
N THR A 78 25.03 1.08 -4.53
CA THR A 78 25.30 0.59 -5.88
C THR A 78 26.78 0.72 -6.19
N LEU A 79 27.30 -0.05 -7.13
CA LEU A 79 28.70 0.05 -7.53
C LEU A 79 28.95 1.32 -8.36
N THR A 80 30.13 1.91 -8.20
CA THR A 80 30.69 2.87 -9.15
C THR A 80 31.27 2.13 -10.36
N PRO A 81 31.64 2.82 -11.45
CA PRO A 81 32.40 2.19 -12.54
C PRO A 81 33.69 1.51 -12.06
N SER A 82 34.38 2.12 -11.09
CA SER A 82 35.58 1.55 -10.47
C SER A 82 35.26 0.31 -9.62
N GLY A 83 34.11 0.30 -8.92
CA GLY A 83 33.64 -0.90 -8.21
C GLY A 83 33.26 -2.04 -9.15
N MET A 84 32.71 -1.72 -10.33
CA MET A 84 32.39 -2.71 -11.37
C MET A 84 33.63 -3.36 -11.97
N GLU A 85 34.70 -2.58 -12.19
CA GLU A 85 35.99 -3.14 -12.62
C GLU A 85 36.57 -4.09 -11.57
N ASP A 86 36.48 -3.72 -10.29
CA ASP A 86 36.92 -4.61 -9.21
C ASP A 86 36.08 -5.89 -9.15
N ALA A 87 34.77 -5.81 -9.34
CA ALA A 87 33.91 -6.98 -9.41
C ALA A 87 34.34 -7.95 -10.53
N LYS A 88 34.64 -7.43 -11.73
CA LYS A 88 35.14 -8.23 -12.86
C LYS A 88 36.46 -8.91 -12.52
N ARG A 89 37.42 -8.16 -11.96
CA ARG A 89 38.73 -8.73 -11.54
C ARG A 89 38.56 -9.79 -10.48
N LEU A 90 37.66 -9.60 -9.53
CA LEU A 90 37.36 -10.59 -8.49
C LEU A 90 36.75 -11.86 -9.05
N MET A 91 35.88 -11.77 -10.05
CA MET A 91 35.30 -12.93 -10.75
C MET A 91 36.39 -13.71 -11.49
N GLU A 92 37.24 -13.01 -12.27
CA GLU A 92 38.36 -13.62 -12.99
C GLU A 92 39.38 -14.27 -12.03
N PHE A 93 39.67 -13.60 -10.91
CA PHE A 93 40.55 -14.14 -9.86
C PHE A 93 39.96 -15.40 -9.24
N ALA A 94 38.69 -15.37 -8.87
CA ALA A 94 38.01 -16.52 -8.28
C ALA A 94 37.94 -17.72 -9.22
N GLU A 95 37.71 -17.50 -10.51
CA GLU A 95 37.75 -18.55 -11.54
C GLU A 95 39.16 -19.17 -11.65
N LYS A 96 40.20 -18.33 -11.69
CA LYS A 96 41.59 -18.78 -11.78
C LYS A 96 42.04 -19.55 -10.56
N GLU A 97 41.63 -19.16 -9.37
CA GLU A 97 42.00 -19.81 -8.10
C GLU A 97 41.07 -20.97 -7.72
N GLY A 98 40.08 -21.28 -8.54
CA GLY A 98 39.10 -22.33 -8.27
C GLY A 98 38.26 -22.03 -7.02
N ILE A 99 38.08 -20.75 -6.69
CA ILE A 99 37.18 -20.33 -5.60
C ILE A 99 35.76 -20.38 -6.09
N ASP A 100 34.95 -21.24 -5.48
CA ASP A 100 33.54 -21.28 -5.78
C ASP A 100 32.85 -20.04 -5.21
N ILE A 101 32.68 -19.01 -6.06
CA ILE A 101 31.91 -17.80 -5.74
C ILE A 101 30.42 -18.00 -6.04
N MET A 102 30.07 -19.13 -6.66
CA MET A 102 28.70 -19.41 -7.09
C MET A 102 27.71 -19.44 -5.94
N PRO A 103 27.97 -19.96 -4.74
CA PRO A 103 27.07 -19.82 -3.61
C PRO A 103 26.78 -18.37 -3.21
N MET A 104 27.62 -17.44 -3.62
CA MET A 104 27.42 -15.99 -3.42
C MET A 104 26.74 -15.32 -4.60
N LEU A 105 26.85 -15.88 -5.80
CA LEU A 105 26.32 -15.34 -7.04
C LEU A 105 25.11 -16.12 -7.55
N ASP A 106 24.90 -17.33 -7.05
CA ASP A 106 24.11 -18.39 -7.69
C ASP A 106 22.62 -18.25 -7.67
N MET A 107 22.07 -17.25 -6.98
CA MET A 107 20.62 -17.03 -7.11
C MET A 107 20.21 -16.51 -8.50
N LYS A 108 21.15 -16.03 -9.33
CA LYS A 108 20.89 -15.69 -10.75
C LYS A 108 21.14 -16.86 -11.73
N ARG A 109 21.85 -17.89 -11.30
CA ARG A 109 22.26 -19.03 -12.15
C ARG A 109 21.69 -20.37 -11.69
N CYS A 110 21.10 -20.47 -10.49
CA CYS A 110 20.22 -21.58 -10.20
C CYS A 110 19.08 -21.52 -11.21
N ASP A 111 18.95 -22.52 -12.02
CA ASP A 111 17.71 -22.71 -12.76
C ASP A 111 16.57 -22.68 -11.72
N PRO A 112 15.66 -21.69 -11.80
CA PRO A 112 14.59 -21.55 -10.81
C PRO A 112 13.75 -22.83 -10.65
N HIS A 113 13.61 -23.63 -11.73
CA HIS A 113 12.96 -24.95 -11.70
C HIS A 113 13.73 -25.90 -10.76
N THR A 114 15.06 -25.94 -10.86
CA THR A 114 15.89 -26.78 -10.00
C THR A 114 15.73 -26.42 -8.53
N LEU A 115 15.55 -25.15 -8.19
CA LEU A 115 15.31 -24.72 -6.81
C LEU A 115 14.01 -25.29 -6.25
N LEU A 116 12.90 -25.14 -6.97
CA LEU A 116 11.61 -25.67 -6.54
C LEU A 116 11.55 -27.20 -6.56
N ASP A 117 12.18 -27.84 -7.55
CA ASP A 117 12.22 -29.30 -7.68
C ASP A 117 13.08 -29.96 -6.59
N SER A 118 14.06 -29.25 -6.04
CA SER A 118 14.89 -29.73 -4.92
C SER A 118 14.20 -29.68 -3.56
N VAL A 119 13.02 -29.04 -3.47
CA VAL A 119 12.27 -28.83 -2.22
C VAL A 119 11.07 -29.78 -2.20
N ASP A 120 10.86 -30.46 -1.08
CA ASP A 120 9.70 -31.34 -0.88
C ASP A 120 8.38 -30.56 -1.04
N GLU A 121 7.29 -31.22 -1.44
CA GLU A 121 6.03 -30.53 -1.80
C GLU A 121 5.50 -29.63 -0.67
N GLY A 122 5.51 -30.10 0.59
CA GLY A 122 5.08 -29.31 1.74
C GLY A 122 6.00 -28.09 2.03
N ASP A 123 7.30 -28.29 1.89
CA ASP A 123 8.31 -27.23 2.05
C ASP A 123 8.20 -26.21 0.91
N ARG A 124 7.83 -26.65 -0.30
CA ARG A 124 7.58 -25.81 -1.49
C ARG A 124 6.41 -24.87 -1.27
N ASP A 125 5.31 -25.37 -0.71
CA ASP A 125 4.15 -24.53 -0.39
C ASP A 125 4.48 -23.48 0.67
N ALA A 126 5.18 -23.84 1.75
CA ALA A 126 5.61 -22.90 2.77
C ALA A 126 6.53 -21.80 2.20
N LEU A 127 7.46 -22.16 1.32
CA LEU A 127 8.34 -21.22 0.62
C LEU A 127 7.52 -20.32 -0.33
N GLY A 128 6.60 -20.90 -1.10
CA GLY A 128 5.74 -20.17 -2.03
C GLY A 128 4.84 -19.15 -1.31
N ILE A 129 4.20 -19.54 -0.20
CA ILE A 129 3.40 -18.63 0.64
C ILE A 129 4.29 -17.49 1.16
N ALA A 130 5.50 -17.80 1.64
CA ALA A 130 6.45 -16.78 2.08
C ALA A 130 6.89 -15.82 0.96
N CYS A 131 6.95 -16.29 -0.29
CA CYS A 131 7.29 -15.47 -1.46
C CYS A 131 6.16 -14.52 -1.87
N VAL A 132 4.89 -14.95 -1.79
CA VAL A 132 3.76 -14.10 -2.19
C VAL A 132 3.40 -13.06 -1.13
N ILE A 133 3.69 -13.30 0.14
CA ILE A 133 3.45 -12.34 1.22
C ILE A 133 4.41 -11.15 1.08
N ARG A 134 3.83 -9.93 1.06
CA ARG A 134 4.54 -8.68 0.74
C ARG A 134 5.26 -8.06 1.92
N CYS A 135 4.97 -8.46 3.14
CA CYS A 135 5.61 -7.98 4.35
C CYS A 135 6.31 -9.10 5.13
N SER A 136 7.13 -8.74 6.09
CA SER A 136 7.80 -9.73 6.95
C SER A 136 6.82 -10.27 8.00
N ILE A 137 6.66 -11.59 8.07
CA ILE A 137 5.79 -12.30 9.02
C ILE A 137 6.61 -13.21 9.93
N PRO A 138 6.09 -13.60 11.12
CA PRO A 138 6.72 -14.62 11.95
C PRO A 138 6.81 -15.96 11.19
N ARG A 139 7.94 -16.68 11.36
CA ARG A 139 8.10 -18.01 10.74
C ARG A 139 7.08 -19.02 11.27
N ALA A 140 6.67 -18.84 12.52
CA ALA A 140 5.67 -19.72 13.17
C ALA A 140 4.29 -19.66 12.50
N ASP A 141 3.99 -18.60 11.75
CA ASP A 141 2.72 -18.40 11.05
C ASP A 141 2.67 -19.09 9.67
N LEU A 142 3.81 -19.61 9.20
CA LEU A 142 3.89 -20.42 7.99
C LEU A 142 3.80 -21.91 8.30
N PRO A 143 3.37 -22.75 7.34
CA PRO A 143 3.40 -24.20 7.48
C PRO A 143 4.76 -24.71 7.95
N GLU A 144 4.76 -25.75 8.78
CA GLU A 144 6.00 -26.43 9.16
C GLU A 144 6.72 -26.98 7.92
N THR A 145 8.05 -26.92 7.95
CA THR A 145 8.89 -27.47 6.88
C THR A 145 9.78 -28.57 7.41
N SER A 146 10.02 -29.58 6.59
CA SER A 146 10.94 -30.69 6.91
C SER A 146 12.39 -30.24 6.98
N LYS A 147 12.74 -29.17 6.23
CA LYS A 147 14.07 -28.57 6.14
C LYS A 147 14.01 -27.06 6.38
N PRO A 148 15.08 -26.43 6.86
CA PRO A 148 15.11 -24.97 7.10
C PRO A 148 15.28 -24.20 5.77
N VAL A 149 14.31 -24.32 4.87
CA VAL A 149 14.34 -23.68 3.53
C VAL A 149 13.98 -22.19 3.57
N ILE A 150 13.37 -21.72 4.67
CA ILE A 150 12.93 -20.32 4.83
C ILE A 150 13.84 -19.64 5.86
N PRO A 151 14.68 -18.67 5.44
CA PRO A 151 15.53 -17.93 6.35
C PRO A 151 14.73 -17.00 7.26
N VAL A 152 15.20 -16.83 8.50
CA VAL A 152 14.60 -15.95 9.50
C VAL A 152 15.65 -15.00 10.08
N ASP A 153 15.19 -13.85 10.53
CA ASP A 153 16.00 -12.90 11.29
C ASP A 153 16.15 -13.33 12.78
N VAL A 154 16.84 -12.49 13.55
CA VAL A 154 17.07 -12.72 15.00
C VAL A 154 15.77 -12.72 15.83
N ASN A 155 14.67 -12.20 15.27
CA ASN A 155 13.36 -12.14 15.91
C ASN A 155 12.43 -13.27 15.44
N GLY A 156 12.95 -14.22 14.66
CA GLY A 156 12.17 -15.32 14.10
C GLY A 156 11.23 -14.91 12.96
N ARG A 157 11.44 -13.76 12.34
CA ARG A 157 10.63 -13.28 11.21
C ARG A 157 11.26 -13.71 9.89
N VAL A 158 10.41 -14.04 8.93
CA VAL A 158 10.83 -14.45 7.58
C VAL A 158 11.55 -13.32 6.86
N VAL A 159 12.73 -13.63 6.31
CA VAL A 159 13.55 -12.72 5.51
C VAL A 159 13.93 -13.42 4.20
N LEU A 160 13.17 -13.16 3.16
CA LEU A 160 13.49 -13.61 1.80
C LEU A 160 14.02 -12.43 0.98
N SER A 161 15.10 -12.66 0.23
CA SER A 161 15.58 -11.67 -0.73
C SER A 161 14.61 -11.54 -1.91
N ASP A 162 14.52 -10.35 -2.50
CA ASP A 162 13.68 -10.13 -3.68
C ASP A 162 14.04 -11.09 -4.83
N LEU A 163 15.34 -11.42 -4.97
CA LEU A 163 15.80 -12.36 -5.98
C LEU A 163 15.27 -13.79 -5.76
N VAL A 164 15.18 -14.28 -4.50
CA VAL A 164 14.56 -15.57 -4.19
C VAL A 164 13.08 -15.54 -4.54
N LYS A 165 12.38 -14.47 -4.13
CA LYS A 165 10.97 -14.30 -4.45
C LYS A 165 10.74 -14.32 -5.96
N GLU A 166 11.49 -13.52 -6.72
CA GLU A 166 11.38 -13.43 -8.17
C GLU A 166 11.66 -14.80 -8.85
N ASN A 167 12.70 -15.51 -8.43
CA ASN A 167 13.02 -16.84 -8.97
C ASN A 167 11.91 -17.86 -8.68
N VAL A 168 11.41 -17.94 -7.45
CA VAL A 168 10.33 -18.86 -7.07
C VAL A 168 9.05 -18.54 -7.84
N LEU A 169 8.68 -17.25 -7.90
CA LEU A 169 7.44 -16.81 -8.56
C LEU A 169 7.52 -16.94 -10.10
N SER A 170 8.73 -16.82 -10.70
CA SER A 170 8.89 -16.91 -12.16
C SER A 170 8.67 -18.31 -12.72
N VAL A 171 8.82 -19.35 -11.91
CA VAL A 171 8.66 -20.75 -12.31
C VAL A 171 7.41 -21.41 -11.75
N ALA A 172 6.70 -20.73 -10.84
CA ALA A 172 5.44 -21.20 -10.33
C ALA A 172 4.37 -21.15 -11.42
N ASP A 173 3.65 -22.23 -11.60
CA ASP A 173 2.48 -22.25 -12.46
C ASP A 173 1.30 -21.49 -11.84
N GLU A 174 0.25 -21.27 -12.60
CA GLU A 174 -0.91 -20.50 -12.18
C GLU A 174 -1.64 -21.16 -11.00
N ASP A 175 -1.70 -22.47 -10.95
CA ASP A 175 -2.37 -23.22 -9.88
C ASP A 175 -1.60 -23.12 -8.57
N MET A 176 -0.26 -23.21 -8.63
CA MET A 176 0.61 -22.98 -7.48
C MET A 176 0.45 -21.54 -6.93
N LEU A 177 0.50 -20.55 -7.81
CA LEU A 177 0.32 -19.15 -7.42
C LEU A 177 -1.05 -18.93 -6.77
N ARG A 178 -2.12 -19.44 -7.36
CA ARG A 178 -3.48 -19.37 -6.79
C ARG A 178 -3.57 -20.02 -5.41
N LYS A 179 -2.96 -21.21 -5.24
CA LYS A 179 -2.90 -21.92 -3.97
C LYS A 179 -2.17 -21.11 -2.90
N TRP A 180 -1.01 -20.58 -3.21
CA TRP A 180 -0.21 -19.78 -2.26
C TRP A 180 -0.90 -18.46 -1.89
N HIS A 181 -1.46 -17.75 -2.87
CA HIS A 181 -2.25 -16.55 -2.58
C HIS A 181 -3.52 -16.88 -1.79
N SER A 182 -4.16 -18.01 -2.01
CA SER A 182 -5.32 -18.43 -1.20
C SER A 182 -4.95 -18.64 0.26
N ALA A 183 -3.84 -19.34 0.52
CA ALA A 183 -3.34 -19.53 1.89
C ALA A 183 -2.93 -18.20 2.55
N ALA A 184 -2.29 -17.31 1.81
CA ALA A 184 -1.95 -15.97 2.31
C ALA A 184 -3.20 -15.13 2.60
N ALA A 185 -4.28 -15.26 1.82
CA ALA A 185 -5.55 -14.58 2.11
C ALA A 185 -6.19 -15.06 3.42
N ASP A 186 -6.07 -16.37 3.72
CA ASP A 186 -6.59 -16.93 4.96
C ASP A 186 -5.73 -16.49 6.18
N TYR A 187 -4.39 -16.42 6.02
CA TYR A 187 -3.50 -15.83 7.02
C TYR A 187 -3.91 -14.39 7.40
N TRP A 188 -4.22 -13.54 6.41
CA TRP A 188 -4.61 -12.16 6.65
C TRP A 188 -6.03 -12.00 7.20
N LEU A 189 -6.87 -13.01 7.11
CA LEU A 189 -8.15 -13.05 7.82
C LEU A 189 -7.93 -13.03 9.33
N ASP A 190 -6.98 -13.85 9.81
CA ASP A 190 -6.67 -14.00 11.23
C ASP A 190 -5.85 -12.83 11.77
N ASN A 191 -5.09 -12.14 10.89
CA ASN A 191 -4.21 -11.02 11.23
C ASN A 191 -4.79 -9.63 10.92
N ASP A 192 -6.07 -9.56 10.56
CA ASP A 192 -6.90 -8.35 10.45
C ASP A 192 -6.35 -7.26 9.52
N ASP A 193 -5.60 -7.63 8.46
CA ASP A 193 -5.22 -6.71 7.38
C ASP A 193 -6.11 -6.90 6.16
N ALA A 194 -7.12 -6.04 6.04
CA ALA A 194 -8.12 -6.13 4.97
C ALA A 194 -7.53 -5.87 3.58
N GLN A 195 -6.51 -5.01 3.44
CA GLN A 195 -5.92 -4.70 2.12
C GLN A 195 -5.01 -5.81 1.64
N GLU A 196 -4.12 -6.34 2.50
CA GLU A 196 -3.31 -7.50 2.17
C GLU A 196 -4.20 -8.70 1.85
N ARG A 197 -5.25 -8.93 2.64
CA ARG A 197 -6.23 -9.98 2.36
C ARG A 197 -6.89 -9.81 1.00
N LEU A 198 -7.35 -8.59 0.68
CA LEU A 198 -7.99 -8.30 -0.61
C LEU A 198 -7.04 -8.57 -1.78
N TYR A 199 -5.79 -8.12 -1.66
CA TYR A 199 -4.75 -8.40 -2.66
C TYR A 199 -4.64 -9.90 -2.95
N HIS A 200 -4.51 -10.72 -1.90
CA HIS A 200 -4.36 -12.15 -2.05
C HIS A 200 -5.64 -12.84 -2.55
N LEU A 201 -6.83 -12.37 -2.17
CA LEU A 201 -8.10 -12.88 -2.70
C LEU A 201 -8.23 -12.61 -4.20
N VAL A 202 -7.81 -11.43 -4.66
CA VAL A 202 -7.81 -11.07 -6.09
C VAL A 202 -6.81 -11.94 -6.86
N CYS A 203 -5.58 -12.07 -6.37
CA CYS A 203 -4.54 -12.87 -7.02
C CYS A 203 -4.85 -14.37 -7.03
N SER A 204 -5.57 -14.89 -6.04
CA SER A 204 -6.00 -16.29 -6.01
C SER A 204 -7.26 -16.59 -6.85
N GLY A 205 -7.91 -15.56 -7.40
CA GLY A 205 -9.16 -15.71 -8.12
C GLY A 205 -10.38 -15.99 -7.22
N ARG A 206 -10.28 -15.78 -5.90
CA ARG A 206 -11.39 -15.91 -4.93
C ARG A 206 -12.32 -14.69 -5.00
N VAL A 207 -12.83 -14.40 -6.18
CA VAL A 207 -13.63 -13.19 -6.49
C VAL A 207 -14.82 -13.00 -5.56
N LYS A 208 -15.52 -14.09 -5.18
CA LYS A 208 -16.68 -14.00 -4.27
C LYS A 208 -16.27 -13.49 -2.88
N ASP A 209 -15.16 -13.99 -2.38
CA ASP A 209 -14.65 -13.60 -1.05
C ASP A 209 -14.09 -12.18 -1.10
N ALA A 210 -13.42 -11.81 -2.20
CA ALA A 210 -12.97 -10.45 -2.45
C ALA A 210 -14.14 -9.45 -2.46
N CYS A 211 -15.22 -9.75 -3.20
CA CYS A 211 -16.42 -8.90 -3.20
C CYS A 211 -17.05 -8.79 -1.81
N ARG A 212 -17.16 -9.89 -1.06
CA ARG A 212 -17.68 -9.87 0.33
C ARG A 212 -16.82 -8.99 1.23
N LEU A 213 -15.49 -9.11 1.13
CA LEU A 213 -14.56 -8.28 1.89
C LEU A 213 -14.77 -6.80 1.58
N VAL A 214 -14.84 -6.44 0.29
CA VAL A 214 -15.06 -5.06 -0.15
C VAL A 214 -16.37 -4.50 0.39
N ILE A 215 -17.46 -5.30 0.38
CA ILE A 215 -18.76 -4.87 0.87
C ILE A 215 -18.77 -4.70 2.39
N ASN A 216 -18.25 -5.69 3.13
CA ASN A 216 -18.32 -5.72 4.59
C ASN A 216 -17.33 -4.78 5.27
N ASP A 217 -16.14 -4.63 4.70
CA ASP A 217 -15.02 -3.89 5.28
C ASP A 217 -14.69 -2.62 4.47
N SER A 218 -15.64 -2.09 3.68
CA SER A 218 -15.46 -0.92 2.82
C SER A 218 -14.91 0.29 3.57
N GLU A 219 -15.46 0.59 4.74
CA GLU A 219 -15.00 1.69 5.60
C GLU A 219 -13.56 1.47 6.07
N LYS A 220 -13.21 0.25 6.48
CA LYS A 220 -11.86 -0.11 6.92
C LYS A 220 -10.86 0.01 5.77
N LEU A 221 -11.22 -0.43 4.57
CA LEU A 221 -10.39 -0.32 3.36
C LEU A 221 -10.13 1.14 3.00
N ILE A 222 -11.16 1.98 2.99
CA ILE A 222 -11.04 3.40 2.62
C ILE A 222 -10.27 4.18 3.69
N ASN A 223 -10.53 3.95 4.99
CA ASN A 223 -9.88 4.68 6.06
C ASN A 223 -8.38 4.34 6.22
N ASN A 224 -7.97 3.13 5.83
CA ASN A 224 -6.58 2.69 5.87
C ASN A 224 -5.94 2.61 4.49
N MET A 225 -6.51 3.29 3.49
CA MET A 225 -6.08 3.22 2.11
C MET A 225 -4.59 3.51 1.96
N ASN A 226 -3.87 2.62 1.28
CA ASN A 226 -2.51 2.80 0.80
C ASN A 226 -2.49 3.02 -0.71
N ASP A 227 -1.32 3.32 -1.26
CA ASP A 227 -1.16 3.62 -2.68
C ASP A 227 -1.54 2.45 -3.62
N ASP A 228 -1.47 1.20 -3.11
CA ASP A 228 -1.75 -0.01 -3.91
C ASP A 228 -3.25 -0.35 -4.00
N LEU A 229 -4.12 0.21 -3.14
CA LEU A 229 -5.52 -0.21 -3.06
C LEU A 229 -6.27 0.03 -4.37
N SER A 230 -6.00 1.15 -5.05
CA SER A 230 -6.62 1.45 -6.35
C SER A 230 -6.28 0.39 -7.40
N ASP A 231 -5.01 -0.02 -7.46
CA ASP A 231 -4.54 -1.05 -8.39
C ASP A 231 -5.14 -2.43 -8.06
N ILE A 232 -5.24 -2.77 -6.78
CA ILE A 232 -5.88 -4.02 -6.33
C ILE A 232 -7.36 -4.02 -6.74
N MET A 233 -8.06 -2.91 -6.49
CA MET A 233 -9.46 -2.74 -6.88
C MET A 233 -9.64 -2.79 -8.41
N ALA A 234 -8.72 -2.22 -9.19
CA ALA A 234 -8.78 -2.27 -10.65
C ALA A 234 -8.75 -3.70 -11.19
N ARG A 235 -7.94 -4.57 -10.56
CA ARG A 235 -7.81 -5.99 -10.92
C ARG A 235 -9.00 -6.86 -10.51
N LEU A 236 -9.87 -6.39 -9.61
CA LEU A 236 -11.02 -7.15 -9.17
C LEU A 236 -12.10 -7.13 -10.27
N ASP A 237 -12.30 -8.27 -10.93
CA ASP A 237 -13.38 -8.51 -11.88
C ASP A 237 -14.68 -8.79 -11.10
N VAL A 238 -15.57 -7.80 -11.08
CA VAL A 238 -16.78 -7.82 -10.25
C VAL A 238 -17.91 -8.52 -10.98
N PRO A 239 -18.43 -9.67 -10.50
CA PRO A 239 -19.58 -10.32 -11.10
C PRO A 239 -20.82 -9.43 -11.05
N ASP A 240 -21.68 -9.56 -12.05
CA ASP A 240 -22.87 -8.74 -12.28
C ASP A 240 -23.76 -8.56 -11.03
N ARG A 241 -23.93 -9.62 -10.24
CA ARG A 241 -24.72 -9.63 -9.00
C ARG A 241 -24.15 -8.79 -7.85
N HIS A 242 -22.86 -8.41 -7.92
CA HIS A 242 -22.16 -7.63 -6.89
C HIS A 242 -21.85 -6.20 -7.35
N LEU A 243 -22.18 -5.84 -8.60
CA LEU A 243 -21.84 -4.53 -9.16
C LEU A 243 -22.40 -3.39 -8.33
N ILE A 244 -23.67 -3.49 -7.92
CA ILE A 244 -24.36 -2.42 -7.17
C ILE A 244 -23.69 -2.11 -5.81
N ASP A 245 -23.08 -3.12 -5.19
CA ASP A 245 -22.48 -2.99 -3.87
C ASP A 245 -20.98 -2.66 -3.95
N VAL A 246 -20.28 -3.20 -4.95
CA VAL A 246 -18.80 -3.09 -5.06
C VAL A 246 -18.38 -1.86 -5.87
N LEU A 247 -19.09 -1.49 -6.95
CA LEU A 247 -18.72 -0.32 -7.76
C LEU A 247 -18.67 0.98 -6.95
N PRO A 248 -19.60 1.26 -6.02
CA PRO A 248 -19.51 2.40 -5.13
C PRO A 248 -18.18 2.51 -4.39
N VAL A 249 -17.69 1.39 -3.86
CA VAL A 249 -16.40 1.35 -3.13
C VAL A 249 -15.23 1.55 -4.10
N LYS A 250 -15.24 0.90 -5.27
CA LYS A 250 -14.21 1.07 -6.30
C LYS A 250 -14.14 2.52 -6.79
N ILE A 251 -15.29 3.16 -7.04
CA ILE A 251 -15.35 4.57 -7.45
C ILE A 251 -14.78 5.46 -6.34
N THR A 252 -15.18 5.24 -5.09
CA THR A 252 -14.66 6.01 -3.95
C THR A 252 -13.14 5.90 -3.85
N VAL A 253 -12.59 4.68 -3.92
CA VAL A 253 -11.14 4.45 -3.88
C VAL A 253 -10.43 5.15 -5.03
N ALA A 254 -10.95 5.06 -6.26
CA ALA A 254 -10.38 5.73 -7.43
C ALA A 254 -10.41 7.26 -7.29
N LEU A 255 -11.52 7.84 -6.79
CA LEU A 255 -11.62 9.28 -6.56
C LEU A 255 -10.67 9.77 -5.44
N GLU A 256 -10.51 9.01 -4.36
CA GLU A 256 -9.58 9.34 -3.28
C GLU A 256 -8.11 9.20 -3.71
N SER A 257 -7.79 8.23 -4.59
CA SER A 257 -6.45 8.08 -5.20
C SER A 257 -6.18 9.15 -6.28
N GLY A 258 -7.20 9.91 -6.69
CA GLY A 258 -7.08 10.91 -7.75
C GLY A 258 -7.21 10.35 -9.18
N ASP A 259 -7.53 9.07 -9.33
CA ASP A 259 -7.76 8.44 -10.64
C ASP A 259 -9.19 8.69 -11.14
N VAL A 260 -9.42 9.93 -11.54
CA VAL A 260 -10.73 10.43 -12.00
C VAL A 260 -11.18 9.74 -13.30
N GLU A 261 -10.24 9.39 -14.17
CA GLU A 261 -10.55 8.72 -15.45
C GLU A 261 -11.02 7.29 -15.21
N TYR A 262 -10.36 6.56 -14.33
CA TYR A 262 -10.81 5.21 -13.97
C TYR A 262 -12.17 5.24 -13.26
N ALA A 263 -12.38 6.17 -12.32
CA ALA A 263 -13.69 6.36 -11.68
C ALA A 263 -14.80 6.60 -12.71
N ALA A 264 -14.54 7.41 -13.74
CA ALA A 264 -15.50 7.72 -14.79
C ALA A 264 -15.97 6.46 -15.57
N THR A 265 -15.10 5.48 -15.77
CA THR A 265 -15.44 4.23 -16.48
C THR A 265 -16.49 3.39 -15.74
N MET A 266 -16.57 3.53 -14.42
CA MET A 266 -17.45 2.72 -13.55
C MET A 266 -18.81 3.35 -13.30
N VAL A 267 -18.94 4.66 -13.47
CA VAL A 267 -20.20 5.40 -13.20
C VAL A 267 -21.31 4.97 -14.14
N GLY A 268 -21.02 4.81 -15.44
CA GLY A 268 -22.01 4.37 -16.43
C GLY A 268 -22.64 3.01 -16.08
N PRO A 269 -21.85 1.96 -15.90
CA PRO A 269 -22.33 0.65 -15.43
C PRO A 269 -23.14 0.72 -14.12
N LEU A 270 -22.75 1.58 -13.16
CA LEU A 270 -23.49 1.73 -11.93
C LEU A 270 -24.86 2.40 -12.16
N ILE A 271 -24.97 3.40 -13.04
CA ILE A 271 -26.26 4.04 -13.43
C ILE A 271 -27.20 3.02 -14.08
N GLU A 272 -26.67 2.11 -14.88
CA GLU A 272 -27.46 1.05 -15.51
C GLU A 272 -28.03 0.05 -14.49
N LYS A 273 -27.32 -0.20 -13.39
CA LYS A 273 -27.76 -1.11 -12.32
C LYS A 273 -28.70 -0.41 -11.32
N ASP A 274 -28.34 0.77 -10.87
CA ASP A 274 -29.17 1.62 -10.01
C ASP A 274 -28.93 3.08 -10.38
N ARG A 275 -29.98 3.68 -10.99
CA ARG A 275 -29.88 5.06 -11.48
C ARG A 275 -29.64 6.06 -10.36
N GLU A 276 -30.25 5.90 -9.19
CA GLU A 276 -30.11 6.87 -8.10
C GLU A 276 -28.72 6.79 -7.47
N ILE A 277 -28.26 5.58 -7.15
CA ILE A 277 -26.92 5.37 -6.62
C ILE A 277 -25.88 5.83 -7.65
N GLY A 278 -26.04 5.45 -8.91
CA GLY A 278 -25.11 5.84 -9.97
C GLY A 278 -25.03 7.35 -10.17
N LEU A 279 -26.14 8.08 -10.10
CA LEU A 279 -26.16 9.54 -10.18
C LEU A 279 -25.49 10.21 -8.96
N LEU A 280 -25.58 9.62 -7.77
CA LEU A 280 -24.83 10.11 -6.60
C LEU A 280 -23.32 10.05 -6.84
N TYR A 281 -22.82 8.93 -7.36
CA TYR A 281 -21.38 8.79 -7.67
C TYR A 281 -20.95 9.58 -8.91
N TYR A 282 -21.88 9.83 -9.83
CA TYR A 282 -21.64 10.77 -10.94
C TYR A 282 -21.48 12.20 -10.40
N ALA A 283 -22.27 12.61 -9.43
CA ALA A 283 -22.09 13.90 -8.77
C ALA A 283 -20.72 13.98 -8.04
N ASP A 284 -20.30 12.92 -7.32
CA ASP A 284 -18.98 12.87 -6.68
C ASP A 284 -17.85 13.01 -7.72
N LEU A 285 -17.96 12.35 -8.87
CA LEU A 285 -17.04 12.49 -9.99
C LEU A 285 -16.96 13.93 -10.52
N GLU A 286 -18.13 14.57 -10.73
CA GLU A 286 -18.19 15.96 -11.19
C GLU A 286 -17.63 16.95 -10.13
N MET A 287 -17.86 16.65 -8.84
CA MET A 287 -17.22 17.40 -7.74
C MET A 287 -15.68 17.34 -7.82
N LYS A 288 -15.11 16.16 -8.03
CA LYS A 288 -13.66 15.96 -8.17
C LYS A 288 -13.10 16.64 -9.44
N LYS A 289 -13.89 16.75 -10.51
CA LYS A 289 -13.55 17.50 -11.72
C LYS A 289 -13.66 19.02 -11.55
N GLY A 290 -14.17 19.51 -10.42
CA GLY A 290 -14.43 20.93 -10.18
C GLY A 290 -15.74 21.44 -10.78
N ASN A 291 -16.59 20.57 -11.32
CA ASN A 291 -17.86 20.95 -11.96
C ASN A 291 -18.99 21.02 -10.93
N HIS A 292 -18.83 21.83 -9.88
CA HIS A 292 -19.71 21.87 -8.71
C HIS A 292 -21.16 22.20 -9.03
N THR A 293 -21.43 23.11 -10.00
CA THR A 293 -22.78 23.42 -10.45
C THR A 293 -23.47 22.20 -11.07
N LYS A 294 -22.77 21.49 -11.94
CA LYS A 294 -23.30 20.28 -12.56
C LYS A 294 -23.55 19.18 -11.51
N ALA A 295 -22.67 19.04 -10.53
CA ALA A 295 -22.89 18.11 -9.43
C ALA A 295 -24.14 18.46 -8.63
N LEU A 296 -24.37 19.74 -8.34
CA LEU A 296 -25.56 20.21 -7.64
C LEU A 296 -26.84 19.95 -8.46
N ASP A 297 -26.83 20.19 -9.75
CA ASP A 297 -27.97 19.89 -10.67
C ASP A 297 -28.29 18.39 -10.69
N ILE A 298 -27.29 17.53 -10.74
CA ILE A 298 -27.44 16.08 -10.69
C ILE A 298 -28.11 15.68 -9.36
N ILE A 299 -27.57 16.15 -8.23
CA ILE A 299 -28.08 15.87 -6.89
C ILE A 299 -29.54 16.36 -6.75
N GLY A 300 -29.84 17.56 -7.26
CA GLY A 300 -31.17 18.13 -7.24
C GLY A 300 -32.23 17.39 -8.08
N SER A 301 -31.76 16.59 -9.06
CA SER A 301 -32.64 15.75 -9.90
C SER A 301 -33.05 14.42 -9.25
N LEU A 302 -32.41 14.06 -8.10
CA LEU A 302 -32.68 12.80 -7.42
C LEU A 302 -34.01 12.85 -6.65
N SER A 303 -34.74 11.75 -6.69
CA SER A 303 -35.92 11.57 -5.83
C SER A 303 -35.50 11.35 -4.39
N GLY A 304 -36.18 11.98 -3.43
CA GLY A 304 -35.85 11.81 -2.01
C GLY A 304 -34.65 12.64 -1.55
N THR A 305 -34.70 13.96 -1.81
CA THR A 305 -33.69 14.94 -1.35
C THR A 305 -33.45 14.95 0.17
N ASP A 306 -34.35 14.35 0.95
CA ASP A 306 -34.20 14.22 2.43
C ASP A 306 -33.28 13.06 2.85
N ARG A 307 -32.85 12.20 1.91
CA ARG A 307 -31.94 11.10 2.23
C ARG A 307 -30.58 11.64 2.70
N PHE A 308 -30.01 11.00 3.72
CA PHE A 308 -28.75 11.40 4.34
C PHE A 308 -27.63 11.62 3.31
N GLU A 309 -27.44 10.64 2.39
CA GLU A 309 -26.39 10.68 1.37
C GLU A 309 -26.56 11.83 0.37
N VAL A 310 -27.81 12.12 0.00
CA VAL A 310 -28.14 13.21 -0.94
C VAL A 310 -27.84 14.57 -0.29
N ARG A 311 -28.33 14.78 0.95
CA ARG A 311 -28.14 16.03 1.68
C ARG A 311 -26.68 16.31 2.01
N LEU A 312 -25.90 15.27 2.36
CA LEU A 312 -24.48 15.39 2.64
C LEU A 312 -23.70 15.92 1.42
N ARG A 313 -23.97 15.36 0.24
CA ARG A 313 -23.35 15.78 -1.02
C ARG A 313 -23.84 17.16 -1.48
N MET A 314 -25.12 17.45 -1.30
CA MET A 314 -25.68 18.78 -1.59
C MET A 314 -24.97 19.86 -0.78
N ALA A 315 -24.76 19.64 0.52
CA ALA A 315 -24.01 20.56 1.36
C ALA A 315 -22.56 20.73 0.90
N GLY A 316 -21.91 19.66 0.49
CA GLY A 316 -20.57 19.72 -0.10
C GLY A 316 -20.53 20.60 -1.36
N ALA A 317 -21.42 20.36 -2.31
CA ALA A 317 -21.49 21.12 -3.56
C ALA A 317 -21.75 22.62 -3.32
N LEU A 318 -22.70 22.95 -2.42
CA LEU A 318 -22.99 24.33 -2.03
C LEU A 318 -21.77 25.01 -1.41
N GLY A 319 -21.04 24.30 -0.54
CA GLY A 319 -19.83 24.82 0.08
C GLY A 319 -18.74 25.20 -0.93
N TYR A 320 -18.50 24.36 -1.93
CA TYR A 320 -17.55 24.65 -3.01
C TYR A 320 -18.03 25.75 -3.96
N LEU A 321 -19.34 25.95 -4.11
CA LEU A 321 -19.92 27.08 -4.85
C LEU A 321 -19.91 28.39 -4.06
N GLY A 322 -19.46 28.37 -2.81
CA GLY A 322 -19.38 29.55 -1.94
C GLY A 322 -20.65 29.83 -1.13
N ASP A 323 -21.71 29.01 -1.27
CA ASP A 323 -22.89 29.11 -0.39
C ASP A 323 -22.64 28.37 0.93
N VAL A 324 -21.69 28.88 1.69
CA VAL A 324 -21.32 28.33 3.00
C VAL A 324 -22.49 28.33 3.97
N LYS A 325 -23.34 29.37 3.94
CA LYS A 325 -24.51 29.48 4.83
C LYS A 325 -25.53 28.40 4.53
N GLY A 326 -25.86 28.19 3.26
CA GLY A 326 -26.77 27.14 2.81
C GLY A 326 -26.23 25.74 3.18
N ALA A 327 -24.95 25.49 2.91
CA ALA A 327 -24.27 24.25 3.25
C ALA A 327 -24.33 23.94 4.76
N ILE A 328 -23.91 24.87 5.59
CA ILE A 328 -23.92 24.70 7.07
C ILE A 328 -25.33 24.53 7.59
N LYS A 329 -26.33 25.26 7.06
CA LYS A 329 -27.74 25.09 7.46
C LYS A 329 -28.21 23.65 7.24
N ILE A 330 -27.97 23.08 6.06
CA ILE A 330 -28.30 21.68 5.76
C ILE A 330 -27.63 20.72 6.74
N LEU A 331 -26.35 20.91 7.02
CA LEU A 331 -25.57 20.04 7.92
C LEU A 331 -26.03 20.17 9.39
N GLU A 332 -26.39 21.36 9.84
CA GLU A 332 -26.98 21.57 11.18
C GLU A 332 -28.34 20.90 11.33
N GLU A 333 -29.19 20.98 10.31
CA GLU A 333 -30.48 20.26 10.30
C GLU A 333 -30.27 18.74 10.33
N MET A 334 -29.32 18.21 9.53
CA MET A 334 -28.96 16.79 9.55
C MET A 334 -28.44 16.35 10.92
N LYS A 335 -27.55 17.13 11.50
CA LYS A 335 -27.03 16.88 12.86
C LYS A 335 -28.14 16.85 13.90
N HIS A 336 -29.06 17.83 13.85
CA HIS A 336 -30.21 17.88 14.75
C HIS A 336 -31.07 16.62 14.63
N ASN A 337 -31.38 16.18 13.41
CA ASN A 337 -32.18 14.99 13.16
C ASN A 337 -31.51 13.72 13.70
N VAL A 338 -30.21 13.55 13.49
CA VAL A 338 -29.45 12.41 14.02
C VAL A 338 -29.48 12.40 15.56
N ILE A 339 -29.20 13.53 16.19
CA ILE A 339 -29.21 13.63 17.66
C ILE A 339 -30.63 13.40 18.22
N SER A 340 -31.65 13.97 17.60
CA SER A 340 -33.06 13.83 18.03
C SER A 340 -33.58 12.41 17.92
N SER A 341 -33.02 11.61 16.98
CA SER A 341 -33.35 10.17 16.86
C SER A 341 -32.64 9.31 17.90
N GLY A 342 -31.79 9.88 18.76
CA GLY A 342 -30.98 9.14 19.73
C GLY A 342 -29.82 8.36 19.10
N SER A 343 -29.52 8.63 17.82
CA SER A 343 -28.42 8.00 17.09
C SER A 343 -27.17 8.85 17.16
N VAL A 344 -26.02 8.20 17.05
CA VAL A 344 -24.72 8.85 16.80
C VAL A 344 -24.16 8.52 15.42
N GLY A 345 -24.82 7.59 14.71
CA GLY A 345 -24.41 7.15 13.38
C GLY A 345 -24.42 8.29 12.37
N GLY A 346 -23.31 8.50 11.68
CA GLY A 346 -23.13 9.53 10.67
C GLY A 346 -22.80 10.93 11.19
N LEU A 347 -22.74 11.16 12.54
CA LEU A 347 -22.32 12.45 13.09
C LEU A 347 -20.90 12.81 12.70
N ASP A 348 -20.00 11.86 12.68
CA ASP A 348 -18.62 12.02 12.23
C ASP A 348 -18.56 12.52 10.79
N ARG A 349 -19.35 11.93 9.90
CA ARG A 349 -19.45 12.33 8.49
C ARG A 349 -20.01 13.75 8.34
N ILE A 350 -20.99 14.11 9.14
CA ILE A 350 -21.55 15.47 9.15
C ILE A 350 -20.47 16.47 9.61
N TYR A 351 -19.74 16.20 10.69
CA TYR A 351 -18.66 17.08 11.16
C TYR A 351 -17.50 17.15 10.16
N VAL A 352 -17.12 16.06 9.52
CA VAL A 352 -16.12 16.07 8.46
C VAL A 352 -16.58 16.94 7.29
N GLN A 353 -17.87 16.86 6.90
CA GLN A 353 -18.40 17.70 5.83
C GLN A 353 -18.47 19.18 6.23
N MET A 354 -18.82 19.50 7.48
CA MET A 354 -18.76 20.87 8.01
C MET A 354 -17.33 21.44 7.95
N SER A 355 -16.35 20.60 8.29
CA SER A 355 -14.94 20.94 8.17
C SER A 355 -14.54 21.20 6.71
N ALA A 356 -14.95 20.36 5.76
CA ALA A 356 -14.65 20.54 4.34
C ALA A 356 -15.24 21.86 3.80
N VAL A 357 -16.48 22.20 4.17
CA VAL A 357 -17.13 23.47 3.83
C VAL A 357 -16.35 24.65 4.43
N SER A 358 -15.88 24.53 5.68
CA SER A 358 -15.07 25.57 6.32
C SER A 358 -13.72 25.77 5.64
N VAL A 359 -13.04 24.68 5.25
CA VAL A 359 -11.78 24.75 4.47
C VAL A 359 -12.02 25.44 3.12
N ALA A 360 -13.11 25.10 2.42
CA ALA A 360 -13.43 25.70 1.12
C ALA A 360 -13.67 27.22 1.24
N SER A 361 -14.11 27.71 2.41
CA SER A 361 -14.25 29.14 2.71
C SER A 361 -13.01 29.81 3.33
N GLY A 362 -11.92 29.04 3.55
CA GLY A 362 -10.70 29.51 4.20
C GLY A 362 -10.77 29.60 5.73
N ASP A 363 -11.87 29.13 6.35
CA ASP A 363 -12.04 29.13 7.82
C ASP A 363 -11.44 27.85 8.42
N HIS A 364 -10.13 27.83 8.57
CA HIS A 364 -9.40 26.69 9.12
C HIS A 364 -9.60 26.51 10.63
N ASP A 365 -9.95 27.58 11.38
CA ASP A 365 -10.26 27.46 12.81
C ASP A 365 -11.55 26.68 13.04
N SER A 366 -12.63 27.00 12.30
CA SER A 366 -13.87 26.23 12.33
C SER A 366 -13.65 24.78 11.86
N SER A 367 -12.81 24.59 10.85
CA SER A 367 -12.43 23.24 10.37
C SER A 367 -11.83 22.40 11.50
N VAL A 368 -10.83 22.92 12.23
CA VAL A 368 -10.22 22.25 13.40
C VAL A 368 -11.28 21.94 14.46
N ALA A 369 -12.19 22.87 14.75
CA ALA A 369 -13.24 22.66 15.73
C ALA A 369 -14.18 21.52 15.35
N TYR A 370 -14.59 21.44 14.07
CA TYR A 370 -15.45 20.35 13.57
C TYR A 370 -14.74 19.00 13.54
N LEU A 371 -13.47 18.94 13.07
CA LEU A 371 -12.70 17.71 13.08
C LEU A 371 -12.43 17.18 14.49
N THR A 372 -12.23 18.07 15.47
CA THR A 372 -12.11 17.66 16.87
C THR A 372 -13.41 17.01 17.39
N LYS A 373 -14.58 17.55 17.00
CA LYS A 373 -15.87 16.92 17.32
C LYS A 373 -16.04 15.58 16.60
N ALA A 374 -15.61 15.48 15.34
CA ALA A 374 -15.64 14.23 14.58
C ALA A 374 -14.81 13.13 15.27
N LEU A 375 -13.62 13.45 15.79
CA LEU A 375 -12.79 12.50 16.57
C LEU A 375 -13.50 11.93 17.80
N GLY A 376 -14.39 12.70 18.42
CA GLY A 376 -15.14 12.27 19.61
C GLY A 376 -16.27 11.27 19.31
N VAL A 377 -16.68 11.14 18.06
CA VAL A 377 -17.84 10.31 17.65
C VAL A 377 -17.51 9.27 16.58
N THR A 378 -16.32 9.31 15.99
CA THR A 378 -15.90 8.36 14.97
C THR A 378 -15.40 7.04 15.56
N THR A 379 -15.37 5.99 14.73
CA THR A 379 -14.74 4.70 15.07
C THR A 379 -13.20 4.82 15.12
N GLU A 380 -12.52 3.84 15.73
CA GLU A 380 -11.05 3.81 15.75
C GLU A 380 -10.45 3.85 14.33
N GLY A 381 -11.06 3.14 13.38
CA GLY A 381 -10.62 3.15 11.97
C GLY A 381 -10.74 4.52 11.31
N GLY A 382 -11.74 5.33 11.66
CA GLY A 382 -11.93 6.67 11.11
C GLY A 382 -10.98 7.72 11.66
N LYS A 383 -10.41 7.51 12.85
CA LYS A 383 -9.54 8.50 13.52
C LYS A 383 -8.31 8.87 12.71
N LYS A 384 -7.68 7.89 12.07
CA LYS A 384 -6.47 8.09 11.28
C LYS A 384 -6.69 9.13 10.17
N ARG A 385 -7.75 8.97 9.38
CA ARG A 385 -8.14 9.91 8.32
C ARG A 385 -8.41 11.30 8.87
N ILE A 386 -9.13 11.41 9.99
CA ILE A 386 -9.44 12.71 10.62
C ILE A 386 -8.18 13.39 11.14
N TYR A 387 -7.22 12.66 11.70
CA TYR A 387 -5.92 13.22 12.09
C TYR A 387 -5.15 13.78 10.89
N GLY A 388 -5.19 13.12 9.72
CA GLY A 388 -4.62 13.67 8.49
C GLY A 388 -5.25 14.99 8.06
N MET A 389 -6.60 15.08 8.14
CA MET A 389 -7.32 16.32 7.84
C MET A 389 -7.01 17.43 8.86
N LEU A 390 -6.88 17.10 10.16
CA LEU A 390 -6.44 18.05 11.21
C LEU A 390 -5.03 18.55 10.95
N ALA A 391 -4.11 17.68 10.54
CA ALA A 391 -2.74 18.07 10.21
C ALA A 391 -2.73 19.14 9.11
N ASN A 392 -3.51 18.97 8.05
CA ASN A 392 -3.63 19.92 6.95
C ASN A 392 -4.23 21.26 7.43
N SER A 393 -5.27 21.23 8.27
CA SER A 393 -5.90 22.45 8.80
C SER A 393 -4.97 23.20 9.75
N TYR A 394 -4.21 22.50 10.61
CA TYR A 394 -3.19 23.11 11.46
C TYR A 394 -2.01 23.69 10.68
N ASP A 395 -1.60 23.03 9.60
CA ASP A 395 -0.52 23.56 8.74
C ASP A 395 -0.97 24.85 8.05
N ALA A 396 -2.20 24.91 7.55
CA ALA A 396 -2.79 26.13 6.99
C ALA A 396 -2.88 27.29 7.99
N LEU A 397 -3.07 26.99 9.29
CA LEU A 397 -3.04 27.98 10.39
C LEU A 397 -1.61 28.31 10.84
N GLY A 398 -0.56 27.72 10.25
CA GLY A 398 0.82 27.91 10.65
C GLY A 398 1.22 27.21 11.96
N MET A 399 0.36 26.35 12.51
CA MET A 399 0.57 25.62 13.77
C MET A 399 1.37 24.33 13.55
N LYS A 400 2.62 24.46 13.09
CA LYS A 400 3.48 23.34 12.63
C LYS A 400 3.67 22.21 13.64
N ASP A 401 3.74 22.51 14.93
CA ASP A 401 3.93 21.49 15.97
C ASP A 401 2.69 20.60 16.11
N LYS A 402 1.50 21.21 16.11
CA LYS A 402 0.23 20.46 16.13
C LYS A 402 0.01 19.68 14.84
N ALA A 403 0.37 20.25 13.69
CA ALA A 403 0.32 19.55 12.41
C ALA A 403 1.19 18.28 12.44
N LYS A 404 2.44 18.39 12.93
CA LYS A 404 3.34 17.22 13.09
C LYS A 404 2.80 16.18 14.08
N GLU A 405 2.19 16.61 15.18
CA GLU A 405 1.58 15.69 16.14
C GLU A 405 0.43 14.89 15.50
N CYS A 406 -0.45 15.58 14.77
CA CYS A 406 -1.55 14.94 14.05
C CYS A 406 -1.03 14.01 12.93
N SER A 407 -0.01 14.42 12.17
CA SER A 407 0.60 13.57 11.12
C SER A 407 1.25 12.29 11.64
N LYS A 408 1.63 12.23 12.92
CA LYS A 408 2.12 10.99 13.53
C LYS A 408 1.01 10.00 13.87
N LYS A 409 -0.22 10.50 13.98
CA LYS A 409 -1.42 9.73 14.35
C LYS A 409 -2.27 9.38 13.11
N SER A 410 -1.95 9.97 11.95
CA SER A 410 -2.58 9.71 10.63
C SER A 410 -1.93 8.51 9.84
#